data_b7a9fa498242a073d626aaa7e255835b
#
_entry.id   b7a9fa498242a073d626aaa7e255835b
#
_cell.length_a   1.000
_cell.length_b   1.000
_cell.length_c   1.000
_cell.angle_alpha   90.00
_cell.angle_beta   90.00
_cell.angle_gamma   90.00
#
_symmetry.space_group_name_H-M   'P 1'
#
loop_
_entity.id
_entity.type
_entity.pdbx_description
1 polymer ?
#
loop_
_entity_poly.entity_id
_entity_poly.type
_entity_poly.pdbx_seq_one_letter_code
_entity_poly.pdbx_strand_id
1 'polypeptide(L)'
;MSLVEQLQAMRLTARKEHNSETLDSLQNVLAAVKNEEINQKITLNDAQVEALIARLVKQLKDALADFTTAGRTDLVTKTNTEIELLQSFLPQQLSDVEIDAVITGVLSEVDQETRANSGKVVGAVMAKVKGRADGSTVRERVLARLSG
;
A
#
# COMPACT_ATOMS: atom_id res chain seq x y z
N MET A 1 -12.01 -10.31 14.12
CA MET A 1 -11.83 -11.02 12.85
C MET A 1 -10.56 -10.52 12.19
N SER A 2 -9.64 -11.43 11.88
CA SER A 2 -8.39 -11.07 11.23
C SER A 2 -8.63 -10.59 9.80
N LEU A 3 -7.66 -9.89 9.23
CA LEU A 3 -7.76 -9.43 7.84
C LEU A 3 -7.87 -10.62 6.87
N VAL A 4 -7.13 -11.69 7.11
CA VAL A 4 -7.21 -12.92 6.29
C VAL A 4 -8.63 -13.52 6.36
N GLU A 5 -9.23 -13.56 7.55
CA GLU A 5 -10.60 -14.05 7.72
C GLU A 5 -11.61 -13.18 6.98
N GLN A 6 -11.42 -11.86 6.99
CA GLN A 6 -12.25 -10.93 6.22
C GLN A 6 -12.12 -11.20 4.71
N LEU A 7 -10.90 -11.38 4.22
CA LEU A 7 -10.64 -11.70 2.81
C LEU A 7 -11.30 -13.03 2.42
N GLN A 8 -11.22 -14.04 3.27
CA GLN A 8 -11.85 -15.34 3.02
C GLN A 8 -13.38 -15.23 2.99
N ALA A 9 -13.97 -14.46 3.89
CA ALA A 9 -15.41 -14.22 3.94
C ALA A 9 -15.90 -13.50 2.67
N MET A 10 -15.17 -12.48 2.23
CA MET A 10 -15.48 -11.75 1.01
C MET A 10 -15.35 -12.64 -0.23
N ARG A 11 -14.37 -13.53 -0.26
CA ARG A 11 -14.22 -14.50 -1.34
C ARG A 11 -15.45 -15.41 -1.46
N LEU A 12 -15.96 -15.90 -0.33
CA LEU A 12 -17.17 -16.74 -0.33
C LEU A 12 -18.39 -15.94 -0.84
N THR A 13 -18.53 -14.69 -0.42
CA THR A 13 -19.62 -13.82 -0.89
C THR A 13 -19.51 -13.59 -2.40
N ALA A 14 -18.32 -13.25 -2.90
CA ALA A 14 -18.09 -13.02 -4.32
C ALA A 14 -18.42 -14.27 -5.15
N ARG A 15 -18.10 -15.44 -4.62
CA ARG A 15 -18.44 -16.72 -5.28
C ARG A 15 -19.95 -16.92 -5.37
N LYS A 16 -20.67 -16.66 -4.28
CA LYS A 16 -22.13 -16.77 -4.23
C LYS A 16 -22.83 -15.78 -5.17
N GLU A 17 -22.28 -14.58 -5.28
CA GLU A 17 -22.82 -13.52 -6.13
C GLU A 17 -22.36 -13.64 -7.59
N HIS A 18 -21.55 -14.63 -7.91
CA HIS A 18 -20.97 -14.81 -9.25
C HIS A 18 -20.17 -13.60 -9.74
N ASN A 19 -19.56 -12.86 -8.80
CA ASN A 19 -18.69 -11.72 -9.11
C ASN A 19 -17.27 -12.24 -9.38
N SER A 20 -17.03 -12.63 -10.64
CA SER A 20 -15.77 -13.26 -11.02
C SER A 20 -14.55 -12.36 -10.88
N GLU A 21 -14.67 -11.07 -11.16
CA GLU A 21 -13.54 -10.14 -11.02
C GLU A 21 -13.10 -9.98 -9.57
N THR A 22 -14.05 -9.76 -8.66
CA THR A 22 -13.76 -9.67 -7.23
C THR A 22 -13.21 -11.00 -6.70
N LEU A 23 -13.79 -12.12 -7.14
CA LEU A 23 -13.33 -13.44 -6.74
C LEU A 23 -11.88 -13.68 -7.15
N ASP A 24 -11.51 -13.35 -8.39
CA ASP A 24 -10.16 -13.53 -8.90
C ASP A 24 -9.16 -12.67 -8.11
N SER A 25 -9.50 -11.41 -7.84
CA SER A 25 -8.64 -10.51 -7.07
C SER A 25 -8.40 -11.02 -5.65
N LEU A 26 -9.45 -11.48 -4.98
CA LEU A 26 -9.35 -12.03 -3.62
C LEU A 26 -8.56 -13.34 -3.59
N GLN A 27 -8.73 -14.20 -4.58
CA GLN A 27 -7.96 -15.44 -4.69
C GLN A 27 -6.48 -15.15 -4.90
N ASN A 28 -6.14 -14.14 -5.70
CA ASN A 28 -4.76 -13.73 -5.92
C ASN A 28 -4.10 -13.23 -4.63
N VAL A 29 -4.81 -12.41 -3.86
CA VAL A 29 -4.30 -11.91 -2.58
C VAL A 29 -4.09 -13.06 -1.59
N LEU A 30 -5.07 -13.93 -1.44
CA LEU A 30 -4.98 -15.06 -0.51
C LEU A 30 -3.87 -16.04 -0.92
N ALA A 31 -3.66 -16.26 -2.22
CA ALA A 31 -2.54 -17.06 -2.70
C ALA A 31 -1.20 -16.41 -2.37
N ALA A 32 -1.09 -15.08 -2.52
CA ALA A 32 0.12 -14.34 -2.17
C ALA A 32 0.41 -14.42 -0.66
N VAL A 33 -0.62 -14.30 0.17
CA VAL A 33 -0.49 -14.47 1.63
C VAL A 33 0.05 -15.86 1.96
N LYS A 34 -0.55 -16.89 1.39
CA LYS A 34 -0.14 -18.26 1.65
C LYS A 34 1.30 -18.53 1.19
N ASN A 35 1.67 -18.03 0.03
CA ASN A 35 3.04 -18.18 -0.48
C ASN A 35 4.05 -17.51 0.45
N GLU A 36 3.75 -16.30 0.93
CA GLU A 36 4.61 -15.60 1.87
C GLU A 36 4.75 -16.36 3.19
N GLU A 37 3.64 -16.89 3.71
CA GLU A 37 3.66 -17.71 4.93
C GLU A 37 4.52 -18.94 4.76
N ILE A 38 4.44 -19.62 3.63
CA ILE A 38 5.24 -20.81 3.34
C ILE A 38 6.72 -20.43 3.24
N ASN A 39 7.04 -19.36 2.51
CA ASN A 39 8.42 -18.93 2.29
C ASN A 39 9.11 -18.50 3.58
N GLN A 40 8.40 -17.78 4.45
CA GLN A 40 8.96 -17.30 5.72
C GLN A 40 8.72 -18.25 6.87
N LYS A 41 7.94 -19.31 6.68
CA LYS A 41 7.57 -20.29 7.72
C LYS A 41 6.93 -19.65 8.94
N ILE A 42 6.06 -18.68 8.71
CA ILE A 42 5.31 -17.96 9.73
C ILE A 42 3.85 -17.83 9.33
N THR A 43 3.00 -17.43 10.28
CA THR A 43 1.65 -16.96 10.00
C THR A 43 1.68 -15.43 9.99
N LEU A 44 1.18 -14.82 8.92
CA LEU A 44 1.18 -13.36 8.80
C LEU A 44 0.11 -12.75 9.72
N ASN A 45 0.50 -11.71 10.46
CA ASN A 45 -0.44 -10.89 11.20
C ASN A 45 -1.07 -9.83 10.27
N ASP A 46 -2.05 -9.09 10.78
CA ASP A 46 -2.77 -8.09 9.98
C ASP A 46 -1.85 -7.02 9.38
N ALA A 47 -0.87 -6.54 10.15
CA ALA A 47 0.09 -5.55 9.65
C ALA A 47 0.93 -6.09 8.50
N GLN A 48 1.33 -7.35 8.58
CA GLN A 48 2.09 -8.01 7.50
C GLN A 48 1.23 -8.25 6.27
N VAL A 49 -0.04 -8.61 6.45
CA VAL A 49 -0.99 -8.76 5.34
C VAL A 49 -1.23 -7.40 4.66
N GLU A 50 -1.40 -6.34 5.43
CA GLU A 50 -1.54 -4.98 4.89
C GLU A 50 -0.30 -4.57 4.07
N ALA A 51 0.90 -4.85 4.57
CA ALA A 51 2.14 -4.58 3.84
C ALA A 51 2.20 -5.34 2.51
N LEU A 52 1.77 -6.60 2.52
CA LEU A 52 1.69 -7.41 1.31
C LEU A 52 0.70 -6.83 0.31
N ILE A 53 -0.49 -6.44 0.77
CA ILE A 53 -1.51 -5.80 -0.08
C ILE A 53 -0.98 -4.49 -0.66
N ALA A 54 -0.30 -3.67 0.13
CA ALA A 54 0.29 -2.42 -0.34
C ALA A 54 1.31 -2.67 -1.45
N ARG A 55 2.12 -3.71 -1.35
CA ARG A 55 3.07 -4.12 -2.38
C ARG A 55 2.36 -4.56 -3.66
N LEU A 56 1.27 -5.32 -3.53
CA LEU A 56 0.47 -5.74 -4.68
C LEU A 56 -0.19 -4.53 -5.38
N VAL A 57 -0.70 -3.58 -4.62
CA VAL A 57 -1.25 -2.33 -5.16
C VAL A 57 -0.20 -1.57 -5.95
N LYS A 58 1.02 -1.47 -5.44
CA LYS A 58 2.11 -0.81 -6.14
C LYS A 58 2.43 -1.50 -7.47
N GLN A 59 2.48 -2.83 -7.48
CA GLN A 59 2.69 -3.61 -8.71
C GLN A 59 1.57 -3.39 -9.71
N LEU A 60 0.32 -3.31 -9.25
CA LEU A 60 -0.83 -3.04 -10.12
C LEU A 60 -0.78 -1.62 -10.69
N LYS A 61 -0.34 -0.64 -9.93
CA LYS A 61 -0.17 0.73 -10.42
C LYS A 61 0.91 0.83 -11.49
N ASP A 62 2.00 0.07 -11.34
CA ASP A 62 3.05 0.00 -12.36
C ASP A 62 2.50 -0.63 -13.65
N ALA A 63 1.75 -1.74 -13.52
CA ALA A 63 1.10 -2.38 -14.65
C ALA A 63 0.06 -1.45 -15.32
N LEU A 64 -0.67 -0.69 -14.51
CA LEU A 64 -1.66 0.28 -15.00
C LEU A 64 -1.00 1.33 -15.91
N ALA A 65 0.17 1.83 -15.52
CA ALA A 65 0.93 2.79 -16.33
C ALA A 65 1.29 2.17 -17.69
N ASP A 66 1.75 0.92 -17.71
CA ASP A 66 2.09 0.21 -18.93
C ASP A 66 0.86 -0.03 -19.82
N PHE A 67 -0.26 -0.43 -19.24
CA PHE A 67 -1.51 -0.64 -19.98
C PHE A 67 -2.05 0.68 -20.57
N THR A 68 -1.92 1.77 -19.85
CA THR A 68 -2.32 3.10 -20.31
C THR A 68 -1.47 3.51 -21.52
N THR A 69 -0.16 3.31 -21.44
CA THR A 69 0.76 3.61 -22.54
C THR A 69 0.44 2.75 -23.77
N ALA A 70 0.10 1.49 -23.57
CA ALA A 70 -0.25 0.56 -24.64
C ALA A 70 -1.67 0.77 -25.22
N GLY A 71 -2.48 1.66 -24.62
CA GLY A 71 -3.85 1.91 -25.07
C GLY A 71 -4.83 0.76 -24.78
N ARG A 72 -4.51 -0.10 -23.83
CA ARG A 72 -5.35 -1.26 -23.45
C ARG A 72 -6.40 -0.84 -22.43
N THR A 73 -7.44 -0.17 -22.92
CA THR A 73 -8.53 0.37 -22.08
C THR A 73 -9.23 -0.71 -21.25
N ASP A 74 -9.39 -1.91 -21.80
CA ASP A 74 -9.96 -3.08 -21.11
C ASP A 74 -9.16 -3.44 -19.85
N LEU A 75 -7.84 -3.50 -19.98
CA LEU A 75 -6.93 -3.82 -18.86
C LEU A 75 -6.81 -2.66 -17.87
N VAL A 76 -6.86 -1.41 -18.35
CA VAL A 76 -6.87 -0.22 -17.50
C VAL A 76 -8.08 -0.24 -16.56
N THR A 77 -9.27 -0.48 -17.10
CA THR A 77 -10.51 -0.52 -16.30
C THR A 77 -10.46 -1.65 -15.28
N LYS A 78 -10.06 -2.84 -15.70
CA LYS A 78 -9.95 -4.01 -14.81
C LYS A 78 -8.94 -3.77 -13.69
N THR A 79 -7.78 -3.23 -14.01
CA THR A 79 -6.70 -2.97 -13.05
C THR A 79 -7.12 -1.90 -12.04
N ASN A 80 -7.79 -0.83 -12.48
CA ASN A 80 -8.32 0.20 -11.58
C ASN A 80 -9.31 -0.39 -10.57
N THR A 81 -10.22 -1.25 -11.02
CA THR A 81 -11.19 -1.93 -10.14
C THR A 81 -10.47 -2.79 -9.10
N GLU A 82 -9.45 -3.51 -9.51
CA GLU A 82 -8.66 -4.33 -8.60
C GLU A 82 -7.89 -3.50 -7.57
N ILE A 83 -7.29 -2.39 -8.01
CA ILE A 83 -6.60 -1.45 -7.10
C ILE A 83 -7.58 -0.90 -6.06
N GLU A 84 -8.76 -0.45 -6.47
CA GLU A 84 -9.77 0.07 -5.55
C GLU A 84 -10.17 -0.95 -4.50
N LEU A 85 -10.40 -2.20 -4.92
CA LEU A 85 -10.74 -3.28 -4.01
C LEU A 85 -9.63 -3.50 -2.98
N LEU A 86 -8.39 -3.63 -3.41
CA LEU A 86 -7.26 -3.89 -2.52
C LEU A 86 -6.99 -2.71 -1.57
N GLN A 87 -7.11 -1.49 -2.06
CA GLN A 87 -6.94 -0.30 -1.23
C GLN A 87 -7.99 -0.20 -0.12
N SER A 88 -9.18 -0.78 -0.32
CA SER A 88 -10.23 -0.78 0.70
C SER A 88 -9.83 -1.54 1.97
N PHE A 89 -8.85 -2.44 1.89
CA PHE A 89 -8.32 -3.18 3.04
C PHE A 89 -7.17 -2.46 3.74
N LEU A 90 -6.66 -1.40 3.16
CA LEU A 90 -5.55 -0.64 3.74
C LEU A 90 -6.07 0.50 4.61
N PRO A 91 -5.27 0.95 5.61
CA PRO A 91 -5.57 2.19 6.31
C PRO A 91 -5.73 3.33 5.30
N GLN A 92 -6.57 4.31 5.65
CA GLN A 92 -6.79 5.46 4.78
C GLN A 92 -5.45 6.12 4.45
N GLN A 93 -5.15 6.28 3.16
CA GLN A 93 -3.92 6.91 2.72
C GLN A 93 -3.93 8.40 2.99
N LEU A 94 -2.79 8.93 3.40
CA LEU A 94 -2.62 10.35 3.64
C LEU A 94 -2.51 11.11 2.32
N SER A 95 -3.12 12.30 2.26
CA SER A 95 -2.92 13.22 1.15
C SER A 95 -1.51 13.84 1.23
N ASP A 96 -1.06 14.46 0.14
CA ASP A 96 0.23 15.15 0.12
C ASP A 96 0.32 16.23 1.18
N VAL A 97 -0.77 16.97 1.41
CA VAL A 97 -0.84 18.00 2.45
C VAL A 97 -0.69 17.38 3.84
N GLU A 98 -1.34 16.26 4.09
CA GLU A 98 -1.23 15.54 5.37
C GLU A 98 0.18 14.99 5.59
N ILE A 99 0.82 14.47 4.54
CA ILE A 99 2.22 14.02 4.59
C ILE A 99 3.13 15.20 4.94
N ASP A 100 2.96 16.34 4.28
CA ASP A 100 3.76 17.53 4.54
C ASP A 100 3.58 18.03 5.99
N ALA A 101 2.38 17.93 6.54
CA ALA A 101 2.12 18.27 7.94
C ALA A 101 2.90 17.35 8.90
N VAL A 102 2.95 16.04 8.60
CA VAL A 102 3.75 15.08 9.39
C VAL A 102 5.24 15.42 9.30
N ILE A 103 5.73 15.76 8.11
CA ILE A 103 7.13 16.16 7.90
C ILE A 103 7.45 17.42 8.73
N THR A 104 6.60 18.42 8.70
CA THR A 104 6.77 19.65 9.51
C THR A 104 6.86 19.32 10.99
N GLY A 105 5.97 18.45 11.48
CA GLY A 105 5.99 18.02 12.88
C GLY A 105 7.29 17.30 13.26
N VAL A 106 7.75 16.39 12.41
CA VAL A 106 9.02 15.67 12.65
C VAL A 106 10.20 16.64 12.66
N LEU A 107 10.28 17.56 11.70
CA LEU A 107 11.39 18.54 11.62
C LEU A 107 11.43 19.47 12.83
N SER A 108 10.28 19.74 13.45
CA SER A 108 10.24 20.57 14.67
C SER A 108 10.70 19.83 15.92
N GLU A 109 10.67 18.50 15.90
CA GLU A 109 11.02 17.65 17.06
C GLU A 109 12.46 17.16 17.04
N VAL A 110 13.13 17.20 15.88
CA VAL A 110 14.49 16.66 15.72
C VAL A 110 15.54 17.77 15.79
N ASP A 111 16.77 17.38 16.17
CA ASP A 111 17.91 18.30 16.21
C ASP A 111 18.45 18.57 14.80
N GLN A 112 19.41 19.51 14.71
CA GLN A 112 20.04 19.87 13.43
C GLN A 112 20.81 18.70 12.81
N GLU A 113 21.46 17.88 13.62
CA GLU A 113 22.22 16.73 13.14
C GLU A 113 21.30 15.72 12.46
N THR A 114 20.16 15.41 13.07
CA THR A 114 19.14 14.53 12.49
C THR A 114 18.53 15.15 11.23
N ARG A 115 18.25 16.45 11.27
CA ARG A 115 17.73 17.20 10.11
C ARG A 115 18.65 17.13 8.90
N ALA A 116 19.94 17.12 9.12
CA ALA A 116 20.94 17.00 8.07
C ALA A 116 21.00 15.62 7.45
N ASN A 117 20.42 14.62 8.09
CA ASN A 117 20.38 13.24 7.60
C ASN A 117 18.99 12.90 7.08
N SER A 118 18.81 12.98 5.76
CA SER A 118 17.51 12.72 5.12
C SER A 118 16.98 11.32 5.42
N GLY A 119 17.84 10.31 5.49
CA GLY A 119 17.44 8.93 5.82
C GLY A 119 16.81 8.81 7.19
N LYS A 120 17.34 9.49 8.19
CA LYS A 120 16.77 9.52 9.55
C LYS A 120 15.44 10.24 9.58
N VAL A 121 15.31 11.35 8.86
CA VAL A 121 14.05 12.10 8.74
C VAL A 121 12.99 11.24 8.07
N VAL A 122 13.31 10.59 6.96
CA VAL A 122 12.39 9.67 6.28
C VAL A 122 11.94 8.55 7.22
N GLY A 123 12.87 7.93 7.94
CA GLY A 123 12.55 6.88 8.91
C GLY A 123 11.60 7.36 10.00
N ALA A 124 11.82 8.56 10.55
CA ALA A 124 10.95 9.14 11.57
C ALA A 124 9.55 9.44 11.02
N VAL A 125 9.45 9.95 9.79
CA VAL A 125 8.16 10.21 9.14
C VAL A 125 7.43 8.90 8.88
N MET A 126 8.12 7.89 8.35
CA MET A 126 7.51 6.57 8.09
C MET A 126 6.97 5.92 9.35
N ALA A 127 7.64 6.07 10.49
CA ALA A 127 7.15 5.58 11.77
C ALA A 127 5.83 6.24 12.18
N LYS A 128 5.66 7.52 11.86
CA LYS A 128 4.44 8.26 12.18
C LYS A 128 3.29 7.97 11.22
N VAL A 129 3.56 7.73 9.94
CA VAL A 129 2.51 7.46 8.95
C VAL A 129 2.04 6.00 8.96
N LYS A 130 2.84 5.07 9.49
CA LYS A 130 2.46 3.66 9.75
C LYS A 130 1.73 2.98 8.58
N GLY A 131 2.30 3.03 7.39
CA GLY A 131 1.73 2.40 6.21
C GLY A 131 0.60 3.18 5.53
N ARG A 132 0.29 4.39 6.01
CA ARG A 132 -0.72 5.26 5.41
C ARG A 132 -0.16 6.13 4.28
N ALA A 133 1.11 5.96 3.95
CA ALA A 133 1.75 6.65 2.85
C ALA A 133 2.80 5.73 2.21
N ASP A 134 3.00 5.88 0.90
CA ASP A 134 4.04 5.15 0.19
C ASP A 134 5.41 5.72 0.54
N GLY A 135 6.38 4.83 0.80
CA GLY A 135 7.73 5.22 1.17
C GLY A 135 8.43 6.09 0.12
N SER A 136 8.21 5.82 -1.16
CA SER A 136 8.77 6.64 -2.24
C SER A 136 8.24 8.06 -2.22
N THR A 137 6.94 8.22 -2.02
CA THR A 137 6.30 9.55 -1.93
C THR A 137 6.81 10.33 -0.72
N VAL A 138 6.89 9.67 0.45
CA VAL A 138 7.41 10.29 1.67
C VAL A 138 8.85 10.76 1.45
N ARG A 139 9.69 9.90 0.87
CA ARG A 139 11.08 10.22 0.59
C ARG A 139 11.23 11.43 -0.33
N GLU A 140 10.48 11.47 -1.42
CA GLU A 140 10.48 12.59 -2.36
C GLU A 140 10.11 13.90 -1.66
N ARG A 141 9.05 13.88 -0.84
CA ARG A 141 8.58 15.07 -0.15
C ARG A 141 9.53 15.52 0.94
N VAL A 142 10.17 14.60 1.66
CA VAL A 142 11.21 14.92 2.64
C VAL A 142 12.40 15.59 1.97
N LEU A 143 12.90 14.99 0.86
CA LEU A 143 14.05 15.55 0.13
C LEU A 143 13.74 16.93 -0.41
N ALA A 144 12.56 17.16 -0.97
CA ALA A 144 12.12 18.46 -1.45
C ALA A 144 12.09 19.49 -0.32
N ARG A 145 11.63 19.09 0.87
CA ARG A 145 11.54 19.99 2.03
C ARG A 145 12.91 20.35 2.58
N LEU A 146 13.85 19.40 2.61
CA LEU A 146 15.19 19.62 3.13
C LEU A 146 16.07 20.42 2.19
N SER A 147 15.80 20.39 0.88
CA SER A 147 16.56 21.12 -0.14
C SER A 147 16.02 22.52 -0.41
N GLY A 148 14.83 22.82 0.10
CA GLY A 148 14.12 24.09 -0.15
C GLY A 148 14.34 25.20 0.87
#